data_1026734092f6005b2a23a3fed8e1cb07
#
_entry.id   1026734092f6005b2a23a3fed8e1cb07
#
_cell.length_a   1.000
_cell.length_b   1.000
_cell.length_c   1.000
_cell.angle_alpha   90.00
_cell.angle_beta   90.00
_cell.angle_gamma   90.00
#
_symmetry.space_group_name_H-M   'P 1'
#
loop_
_entity.id
_entity.type
_entity.pdbx_description
1 polymer ?
#
loop_
_entity_poly.entity_id
_entity_poly.type
_entity_poly.pdbx_seq_one_letter_code
_entity_poly.pdbx_strand_id
1 'polypeptide(L)'
;MNGLEEVCFSIISTVGAARSCFVEAIDAILEKNEEKCKNLMKDGEEMMLEGHRAHAQLITQEACGNNVQCTLLLLHAEDQLMSCETIKIIAEKFIYMYHLNNN
;
A
#
# COMPACT_ATOMS: atom_id res chain seq x y z
N MET A 1 2.89 7.21 23.00
CA MET A 1 3.89 6.75 22.01
C MET A 1 4.69 7.94 21.50
N ASN A 2 5.93 7.72 21.09
CA ASN A 2 6.71 8.79 20.47
C ASN A 2 6.25 8.99 19.00
N GLY A 3 6.69 10.11 18.41
CA GLY A 3 6.27 10.46 17.05
C GLY A 3 6.62 9.41 15.99
N LEU A 4 7.78 8.75 16.13
CA LEU A 4 8.21 7.70 15.21
C LEU A 4 7.29 6.48 15.28
N GLU A 5 6.94 6.06 16.49
CA GLU A 5 6.03 4.92 16.67
C GLU A 5 4.66 5.19 16.05
N GLU A 6 4.14 6.41 16.24
CA GLU A 6 2.85 6.81 15.67
C GLU A 6 2.89 6.77 14.14
N VAL A 7 3.96 7.27 13.54
CA VAL A 7 4.13 7.24 12.08
C VAL A 7 4.21 5.80 11.59
N CYS A 8 4.99 4.95 12.26
CA CYS A 8 5.11 3.54 11.89
C CYS A 8 3.77 2.80 11.96
N PHE A 9 3.00 3.01 13.03
CA PHE A 9 1.68 2.40 13.16
C PHE A 9 0.71 2.93 12.12
N SER A 10 0.80 4.21 11.77
CA SER A 10 0.00 4.79 10.69
C SER A 10 0.30 4.10 9.36
N ILE A 11 1.59 3.91 9.04
CA ILE A 11 1.99 3.21 7.81
C ILE A 11 1.45 1.78 7.82
N ILE A 12 1.70 1.03 8.89
CA ILE A 12 1.29 -0.38 8.99
C ILE A 12 -0.23 -0.52 8.82
N SER A 13 -0.99 0.31 9.52
CA SER A 13 -2.45 0.28 9.47
C SER A 13 -2.98 0.63 8.08
N THR A 14 -2.48 1.72 7.52
CA THR A 14 -2.95 2.25 6.23
C THR A 14 -2.58 1.33 5.07
N VAL A 15 -1.32 0.90 5.00
CA VAL A 15 -0.89 0.01 3.91
C VAL A 15 -1.42 -1.41 4.09
N GLY A 16 -1.70 -1.85 5.31
CA GLY A 16 -2.37 -3.12 5.55
C GLY A 16 -3.76 -3.13 4.97
N ALA A 17 -4.51 -2.05 5.18
CA ALA A 17 -5.84 -1.87 4.58
C ALA A 17 -5.75 -1.79 3.06
N ALA A 18 -4.78 -1.06 2.52
CA ALA A 18 -4.56 -0.96 1.07
C ALA A 18 -4.26 -2.33 0.46
N ARG A 19 -3.39 -3.09 1.10
CA ARG A 19 -3.03 -4.43 0.64
C ARG A 19 -4.25 -5.35 0.57
N SER A 20 -5.11 -5.29 1.58
CA SER A 20 -6.36 -6.06 1.58
C SER A 20 -7.24 -5.67 0.40
N CYS A 21 -7.34 -4.37 0.09
CA CYS A 21 -8.11 -3.91 -1.06
C CYS A 21 -7.56 -4.48 -2.37
N PHE A 22 -6.24 -4.49 -2.54
CA PHE A 22 -5.62 -5.02 -3.77
C PHE A 22 -5.81 -6.53 -3.90
N VAL A 23 -5.69 -7.28 -2.81
CA VAL A 23 -5.95 -8.72 -2.81
C VAL A 23 -7.40 -9.01 -3.18
N GLU A 24 -8.33 -8.29 -2.57
CA GLU A 24 -9.76 -8.44 -2.88
C GLU A 24 -10.07 -8.00 -4.31
N ALA A 25 -9.34 -7.02 -4.85
CA ALA A 25 -9.50 -6.60 -6.24
C ALA A 25 -9.10 -7.73 -7.20
N ILE A 26 -8.03 -8.47 -6.87
CA ILE A 26 -7.64 -9.65 -7.65
C ILE A 26 -8.78 -10.68 -7.64
N ASP A 27 -9.32 -10.97 -6.47
CA ASP A 27 -10.45 -11.89 -6.35
C ASP A 27 -11.63 -11.43 -7.19
N ALA A 28 -11.96 -10.14 -7.13
CA ALA A 28 -13.07 -9.57 -7.88
C ALA A 28 -12.90 -9.73 -9.39
N ILE A 29 -11.68 -9.45 -9.91
CA ILE A 29 -11.45 -9.56 -11.36
C ILE A 29 -11.43 -11.02 -11.80
N LEU A 30 -10.98 -11.94 -10.96
CA LEU A 30 -11.05 -13.38 -11.24
C LEU A 30 -12.49 -13.87 -11.29
N GLU A 31 -13.38 -13.24 -10.53
CA GLU A 31 -14.82 -13.51 -10.55
C GLU A 31 -15.55 -12.72 -11.64
N LYS A 32 -14.83 -11.97 -12.45
CA LYS A 32 -15.37 -11.12 -13.52
C LYS A 32 -16.28 -9.99 -13.01
N ASN A 33 -16.06 -9.57 -11.75
CA ASN A 33 -16.77 -8.44 -11.18
C ASN A 33 -15.89 -7.18 -11.34
N GLU A 34 -15.94 -6.62 -12.52
CA GLU A 34 -15.08 -5.51 -12.93
C GLU A 34 -15.32 -4.25 -12.11
N GLU A 35 -16.58 -3.93 -11.82
CA GLU A 35 -16.94 -2.74 -11.05
C GLU A 35 -16.40 -2.81 -9.63
N LYS A 36 -16.60 -3.95 -8.97
CA LYS A 36 -16.08 -4.17 -7.61
C LYS A 36 -14.56 -4.07 -7.59
N CYS A 37 -13.90 -4.66 -8.58
CA CYS A 37 -12.45 -4.59 -8.73
C CYS A 37 -11.99 -3.13 -8.83
N LYS A 38 -12.62 -2.35 -9.69
CA LYS A 38 -12.28 -0.95 -9.90
C LYS A 38 -12.43 -0.13 -8.61
N ASN A 39 -13.50 -0.35 -7.87
CA ASN A 39 -13.72 0.35 -6.59
C ASN A 39 -12.67 -0.02 -5.56
N LEU A 40 -12.33 -1.30 -5.46
CA LEU A 40 -11.30 -1.78 -4.53
C LEU A 40 -9.91 -1.23 -4.89
N MET A 41 -9.58 -1.17 -6.18
CA MET A 41 -8.31 -0.59 -6.61
C MET A 41 -8.23 0.88 -6.24
N LYS A 42 -9.31 1.62 -6.43
CA LYS A 42 -9.37 3.03 -6.07
C LYS A 42 -9.17 3.23 -4.57
N ASP A 43 -9.89 2.47 -3.76
CA ASP A 43 -9.77 2.55 -2.30
C ASP A 43 -8.35 2.21 -1.84
N GLY A 44 -7.78 1.15 -2.41
CA GLY A 44 -6.41 0.75 -2.11
C GLY A 44 -5.39 1.82 -2.46
N GLU A 45 -5.55 2.46 -3.62
CA GLU A 45 -4.65 3.53 -4.06
C GLU A 45 -4.72 4.75 -3.15
N GLU A 46 -5.91 5.12 -2.69
CA GLU A 46 -6.09 6.23 -1.76
C GLU A 46 -5.41 5.96 -0.42
N MET A 47 -5.59 4.75 0.12
CA MET A 47 -4.94 4.33 1.36
C MET A 47 -3.42 4.26 1.22
N MET A 48 -2.95 3.74 0.10
CA MET A 48 -1.52 3.64 -0.18
C MET A 48 -0.87 5.01 -0.29
N LEU A 49 -1.57 5.97 -0.89
CA LEU A 49 -1.09 7.35 -0.97
C LEU A 49 -0.88 7.94 0.41
N GLU A 50 -1.78 7.67 1.34
CA GLU A 50 -1.65 8.11 2.73
C GLU A 50 -0.43 7.48 3.40
N GLY A 51 -0.20 6.18 3.17
CA GLY A 51 0.99 5.49 3.65
C GLY A 51 2.28 6.09 3.10
N HIS A 52 2.29 6.43 1.82
CA HIS A 52 3.43 7.10 1.18
C HIS A 52 3.69 8.48 1.79
N ARG A 53 2.65 9.24 2.11
CA ARG A 53 2.80 10.54 2.76
C ARG A 53 3.45 10.41 4.13
N ALA A 54 3.01 9.44 4.92
CA ALA A 54 3.59 9.19 6.24
C ALA A 54 5.06 8.77 6.11
N HIS A 55 5.37 7.91 5.15
CA HIS A 55 6.73 7.48 4.88
C HIS A 55 7.61 8.64 4.42
N ALA A 56 7.09 9.52 3.56
CA ALA A 56 7.81 10.69 3.06
C ALA A 56 8.25 11.62 4.19
N GLN A 57 7.49 11.71 5.28
CA GLN A 57 7.86 12.51 6.44
C GLN A 57 9.15 11.99 7.07
N LEU A 58 9.32 10.68 7.13
CA LEU A 58 10.53 10.06 7.69
C LEU A 58 11.73 10.29 6.78
N ILE A 59 11.54 10.16 5.48
CA ILE A 59 12.59 10.43 4.49
C ILE A 59 13.04 11.88 4.58
N THR A 60 12.08 12.81 4.68
CA THR A 60 12.39 14.24 4.78
C THR A 60 13.14 14.54 6.08
N GLN A 61 12.73 13.94 7.18
CA GLN A 61 13.40 14.10 8.48
C GLN A 61 14.87 13.68 8.38
N GLU A 62 15.13 12.52 7.80
CA GLU A 62 16.50 12.01 7.64
C GLU A 62 17.31 12.91 6.70
N ALA A 63 16.73 13.33 5.59
CA ALA A 63 17.37 14.19 4.61
C ALA A 63 17.75 15.56 5.19
N CYS A 64 16.99 16.03 6.18
CA CYS A 64 17.28 17.29 6.88
C CYS A 64 18.33 17.14 8.00
N GLY A 65 18.94 15.98 8.13
CA GLY A 65 19.97 15.72 9.12
C GLY A 65 19.46 15.27 10.49
N ASN A 66 18.16 15.06 10.61
CA ASN A 66 17.54 14.54 11.83
C ASN A 66 17.41 13.03 11.72
N ASN A 67 18.31 12.29 12.35
CA ASN A 67 18.34 10.84 12.26
C ASN A 67 17.01 10.20 12.64
N VAL A 68 16.58 9.23 11.82
CA VAL A 68 15.45 8.37 12.11
C VAL A 68 16.01 7.08 12.71
N GLN A 69 15.58 6.74 13.91
CA GLN A 69 16.04 5.53 14.58
C GLN A 69 15.52 4.29 13.82
N CYS A 70 16.46 3.42 13.44
CA CYS A 70 16.13 2.20 12.73
C CYS A 70 15.68 1.11 13.73
N THR A 71 14.40 1.11 14.07
CA THR A 71 13.79 0.15 14.97
C THR A 71 13.20 -1.02 14.20
N LEU A 72 12.92 -2.12 14.90
CA LEU A 72 12.22 -3.25 14.29
C LEU A 72 10.84 -2.83 13.76
N LEU A 73 10.17 -1.94 14.49
CA LEU A 73 8.85 -1.41 14.08
C LEU A 73 8.96 -0.64 12.76
N LEU A 74 9.99 0.18 12.61
CA LEU A 74 10.24 0.91 11.37
C LEU A 74 10.52 -0.04 10.21
N LEU A 75 11.36 -1.06 10.44
CA LEU A 75 11.65 -2.06 9.41
C LEU A 75 10.40 -2.81 8.99
N HIS A 76 9.53 -3.12 9.95
CA HIS A 76 8.26 -3.77 9.64
C HIS A 76 7.35 -2.86 8.81
N ALA A 77 7.26 -1.59 9.14
CA ALA A 77 6.48 -0.62 8.38
C ALA A 77 6.99 -0.50 6.94
N GLU A 78 8.31 -0.41 6.75
CA GLU A 78 8.95 -0.37 5.43
C GLU A 78 8.63 -1.61 4.61
N ASP A 79 8.74 -2.78 5.24
CA ASP A 79 8.45 -4.07 4.59
C ASP A 79 6.98 -4.13 4.15
N GLN A 80 6.05 -3.71 5.01
CA GLN A 80 4.63 -3.69 4.67
C GLN A 80 4.34 -2.75 3.49
N LEU A 81 4.97 -1.59 3.46
CA LEU A 81 4.80 -0.64 2.35
C LEU A 81 5.30 -1.25 1.04
N MET A 82 6.49 -1.84 1.04
CA MET A 82 7.07 -2.47 -0.14
C MET A 82 6.24 -3.67 -0.61
N SER A 83 5.76 -4.49 0.31
CA SER A 83 4.89 -5.62 0.01
C SER A 83 3.58 -5.13 -0.65
N CYS A 84 3.00 -4.07 -0.14
CA CYS A 84 1.78 -3.49 -0.69
C CYS A 84 1.99 -2.99 -2.13
N GLU A 85 3.12 -2.35 -2.40
CA GLU A 85 3.47 -1.89 -3.74
C GLU A 85 3.56 -3.06 -4.73
N THR A 86 4.17 -4.15 -4.31
CA THR A 86 4.29 -5.36 -5.13
C THR A 86 2.92 -5.97 -5.43
N ILE A 87 2.07 -6.08 -4.41
CA ILE A 87 0.71 -6.62 -4.59
C ILE A 87 -0.11 -5.72 -5.54
N LYS A 88 0.03 -4.41 -5.43
CA LYS A 88 -0.65 -3.49 -6.36
C LYS A 88 -0.26 -3.77 -7.81
N ILE A 89 1.04 -3.92 -8.07
CA ILE A 89 1.54 -4.22 -9.41
C ILE A 89 0.95 -5.54 -9.92
N ILE A 90 0.91 -6.56 -9.08
CA ILE A 90 0.35 -7.85 -9.43
C ILE A 90 -1.14 -7.72 -9.76
N ALA A 91 -1.89 -6.97 -8.94
CA ALA A 91 -3.32 -6.74 -9.20
C ALA A 91 -3.53 -6.06 -10.56
N GLU A 92 -2.71 -5.06 -10.87
CA GLU A 92 -2.77 -4.38 -12.17
C GLU A 92 -2.52 -5.33 -13.34
N LYS A 93 -1.62 -6.32 -13.17
CA LYS A 93 -1.35 -7.33 -14.19
C LYS A 93 -2.55 -8.25 -14.40
N PHE A 94 -3.22 -8.67 -13.33
CA PHE A 94 -4.43 -9.48 -13.45
C PHE A 94 -5.54 -8.73 -14.18
N ILE A 95 -5.71 -7.45 -13.87
CA ILE A 95 -6.70 -6.60 -14.53
C ILE A 95 -6.38 -6.47 -16.01
N TYR A 96 -5.11 -6.25 -16.35
CA TYR A 96 -4.66 -6.17 -17.72
C TYR A 96 -4.96 -7.45 -18.50
N MET A 97 -4.66 -8.60 -17.91
CA MET A 97 -4.97 -9.90 -18.50
C MET A 97 -6.46 -10.08 -18.76
N TYR A 98 -7.28 -9.66 -17.78
CA TYR A 98 -8.74 -9.71 -17.94
C TYR A 98 -9.20 -8.92 -19.16
N HIS A 99 -8.70 -7.70 -19.32
CA HIS A 99 -9.08 -6.85 -20.45
C HIS A 99 -8.59 -7.41 -21.78
N LEU A 100 -7.42 -8.03 -21.83
CA LEU A 100 -6.93 -8.69 -23.03
C LEU A 100 -7.85 -9.82 -23.50
N ASN A 101 -8.40 -10.56 -22.55
CA ASN A 101 -9.21 -11.75 -22.84
C ASN A 101 -10.70 -11.45 -23.03
N ASN A 102 -11.15 -10.25 -22.67
CA ASN A 102 -12.57 -9.88 -22.65
C ASN A 102 -12.93 -8.68 -23.53
N ASN A 103 -12.02 -8.31 -24.41
CA ASN A 103 -12.27 -7.24 -25.38
C ASN A 103 -12.46 -7.78 -26.79
#